data_32d685699edc44a17c283325f17a2da6
#
_entry.id   32d685699edc44a17c283325f17a2da6
#
_cell.length_a   1.000
_cell.length_b   1.000
_cell.length_c   1.000
_cell.angle_alpha   90.00
_cell.angle_beta   90.00
_cell.angle_gamma   90.00
#
_symmetry.space_group_name_H-M   'P 1'
#
loop_
_entity.id
_entity.type
_entity.pdbx_description
1 polymer ?
#
loop_
_entity_poly.entity_id
_entity_poly.type
_entity_poly.pdbx_seq_one_letter_code
_entity_poly.pdbx_strand_id
1 'polypeptide(L)'
;MNIQFDEKNRVFKLDTEHTSYVMAVVDNEGFLGHVYYGAKISDTDVAYLLRTDENPMVPSKNNRDRSSFLDTFPMEYPGNGVGDYRESAIAVLDKNGHSAVQFFYRSHQIFDGKKKIPGLPASFAKETECQTLEIVTEDPVLGLEAVLVYTVFAGSDVITRSVRVTNHEAETIALTKVMSASFDMDAEDHEMLTLHGSWARERQIEQRPVGYGKQSVSSVRGESSHQEHPFVALVSKDATEDQGKVYGVHFVYSGNFLAQVEKNQFDTLRVMMGIHPQDFCWELKQNETFYAPETVLVFSGNGLGGMTRNLHDFYRSHMIRSPYKNKKRPILINNWEATYFDFNTEKLIAIAKEAKKCGIE
;
A
#
# COMPACT_ATOMS: atom_id res chain seq x y z
N MET A 1 6.18 3.01 -19.12
CA MET A 1 5.04 3.36 -18.27
C MET A 1 3.90 3.88 -19.12
N ASN A 2 2.68 3.56 -18.76
CA ASN A 2 1.48 4.07 -19.40
C ASN A 2 0.29 3.88 -18.47
N ILE A 3 -0.53 4.91 -18.30
CA ILE A 3 -1.83 4.82 -17.65
C ILE A 3 -2.89 5.14 -18.68
N GLN A 4 -3.87 4.27 -18.84
CA GLN A 4 -4.95 4.46 -19.79
C GLN A 4 -6.30 4.11 -19.16
N PHE A 5 -7.33 4.75 -19.64
CA PHE A 5 -8.72 4.42 -19.36
C PHE A 5 -9.41 4.01 -20.67
N ASP A 6 -9.90 2.80 -20.71
CA ASP A 6 -10.76 2.33 -21.80
C ASP A 6 -12.21 2.73 -21.48
N GLU A 7 -12.70 3.77 -22.15
CA GLU A 7 -14.04 4.31 -21.93
C GLU A 7 -15.14 3.28 -22.27
N LYS A 8 -14.92 2.44 -23.28
CA LYS A 8 -15.92 1.46 -23.74
C LYS A 8 -16.12 0.37 -22.68
N ASN A 9 -15.02 -0.14 -22.15
CA ASN A 9 -15.01 -1.24 -21.19
C ASN A 9 -14.97 -0.74 -19.74
N ARG A 10 -14.79 0.57 -19.53
CA ARG A 10 -14.65 1.24 -18.22
C ARG A 10 -13.49 0.65 -17.40
N VAL A 11 -12.36 0.39 -18.05
CA VAL A 11 -11.18 -0.26 -17.48
C VAL A 11 -10.02 0.72 -17.37
N PHE A 12 -9.47 0.83 -16.16
CA PHE A 12 -8.18 1.46 -15.91
C PHE A 12 -7.08 0.41 -16.03
N LYS A 13 -6.05 0.71 -16.81
CA LYS A 13 -4.86 -0.12 -16.93
C LYS A 13 -3.62 0.72 -16.72
N LEU A 14 -2.84 0.31 -15.72
CA LEU A 14 -1.57 0.93 -15.36
C LEU A 14 -0.46 -0.03 -15.76
N ASP A 15 0.35 0.37 -16.72
CA ASP A 15 1.48 -0.43 -17.19
C ASP A 15 2.81 0.19 -16.77
N THR A 16 3.63 -0.62 -16.13
CA THR A 16 5.07 -0.38 -15.98
C THR A 16 5.82 -0.99 -17.17
N GLU A 17 7.10 -1.30 -17.02
CA GLU A 17 7.86 -2.00 -18.06
C GLU A 17 7.38 -3.45 -18.21
N HIS A 18 7.26 -4.19 -17.11
CA HIS A 18 6.94 -5.62 -17.09
C HIS A 18 5.69 -5.98 -16.31
N THR A 19 4.95 -5.01 -15.75
CA THR A 19 3.80 -5.24 -14.87
C THR A 19 2.58 -4.50 -15.38
N SER A 20 1.39 -5.10 -15.16
CA SER A 20 0.09 -4.44 -15.30
C SER A 20 -0.69 -4.49 -13.99
N TYR A 21 -1.36 -3.39 -13.68
CA TYR A 21 -2.36 -3.25 -12.62
C TYR A 21 -3.66 -2.79 -13.25
N VAL A 22 -4.75 -3.54 -13.05
CA VAL A 22 -5.99 -3.33 -13.78
C VAL A 22 -7.17 -3.25 -12.82
N MET A 23 -7.99 -2.24 -13.02
CA MET A 23 -9.24 -2.01 -12.29
C MET A 23 -10.37 -1.78 -13.28
N ALA A 24 -11.60 -2.09 -12.90
CA ALA A 24 -12.76 -1.78 -13.74
C ALA A 24 -13.90 -1.18 -12.91
N VAL A 25 -14.62 -0.25 -13.54
CA VAL A 25 -15.85 0.30 -12.99
C VAL A 25 -17.02 -0.50 -13.55
N VAL A 26 -17.70 -1.22 -12.67
CA VAL A 26 -18.81 -2.09 -13.08
C VAL A 26 -20.14 -1.58 -12.59
N ASP A 27 -21.18 -2.02 -13.30
CA ASP A 27 -22.58 -1.69 -13.04
C ASP A 27 -22.92 -0.18 -13.13
N ASN A 28 -24.20 0.12 -13.01
CA ASN A 28 -24.71 1.51 -13.04
C ASN A 28 -24.39 2.26 -11.74
N GLU A 29 -24.25 1.56 -10.64
CA GLU A 29 -23.86 2.12 -9.34
C GLU A 29 -22.42 2.62 -9.36
N GLY A 30 -21.54 2.04 -10.18
CA GLY A 30 -20.15 2.44 -10.29
C GLY A 30 -19.24 1.79 -9.27
N PHE A 31 -19.41 0.50 -9.01
CA PHE A 31 -18.48 -0.25 -8.19
C PHE A 31 -17.10 -0.31 -8.86
N LEU A 32 -16.06 0.05 -8.12
CA LEU A 32 -14.68 -0.05 -8.58
C LEU A 32 -14.07 -1.35 -8.09
N GLY A 33 -13.84 -2.27 -9.01
CA GLY A 33 -13.27 -3.59 -8.71
C GLY A 33 -11.83 -3.72 -9.14
N HIS A 34 -11.06 -4.49 -8.37
CA HIS A 34 -9.72 -4.95 -8.74
C HIS A 34 -9.82 -6.11 -9.72
N VAL A 35 -9.17 -6.02 -10.87
CA VAL A 35 -9.22 -7.07 -11.90
C VAL A 35 -7.96 -7.92 -11.90
N TYR A 36 -6.80 -7.25 -11.88
CA TYR A 36 -5.53 -7.94 -12.08
C TYR A 36 -4.35 -7.12 -11.55
N TYR A 37 -3.39 -7.81 -10.97
CA TYR A 37 -2.06 -7.29 -10.68
C TYR A 37 -1.02 -8.39 -10.91
N GLY A 38 -0.03 -8.14 -11.75
CA GLY A 38 0.99 -9.15 -12.08
C GLY A 38 1.78 -8.82 -13.33
N ALA A 39 2.24 -9.85 -14.03
CA ALA A 39 2.98 -9.70 -15.29
C ALA A 39 2.18 -8.89 -16.31
N LYS A 40 2.89 -8.14 -17.15
CA LYS A 40 2.24 -7.27 -18.14
C LYS A 40 1.35 -8.02 -19.10
N ILE A 41 0.12 -7.53 -19.26
CA ILE A 41 -0.87 -8.02 -20.22
C ILE A 41 -1.16 -6.96 -21.29
N SER A 42 -1.62 -7.37 -22.48
CA SER A 42 -1.94 -6.46 -23.58
C SER A 42 -3.38 -5.97 -23.58
N ASP A 43 -4.30 -6.80 -23.08
CA ASP A 43 -5.74 -6.57 -23.23
C ASP A 43 -6.31 -5.59 -22.21
N THR A 44 -7.38 -4.88 -22.63
CA THR A 44 -8.22 -4.03 -21.78
C THR A 44 -9.65 -4.55 -21.68
N ASP A 45 -10.05 -5.52 -22.48
CA ASP A 45 -11.37 -6.14 -22.43
C ASP A 45 -11.40 -7.28 -21.40
N VAL A 46 -11.20 -6.93 -20.13
CA VAL A 46 -11.07 -7.88 -19.01
C VAL A 46 -12.07 -7.63 -17.89
N ALA A 47 -12.97 -6.65 -18.04
CA ALA A 47 -13.98 -6.34 -17.02
C ALA A 47 -14.94 -7.51 -16.73
N TYR A 48 -15.12 -8.41 -17.70
CA TYR A 48 -15.96 -9.62 -17.56
C TYR A 48 -15.43 -10.60 -16.48
N LEU A 49 -14.18 -10.47 -16.06
CA LEU A 49 -13.62 -11.24 -14.95
C LEU A 49 -14.22 -10.85 -13.60
N LEU A 50 -14.77 -9.63 -13.50
CA LEU A 50 -15.45 -9.17 -12.30
C LEU A 50 -16.90 -9.65 -12.30
N ARG A 51 -17.19 -10.60 -11.43
CA ARG A 51 -18.55 -11.15 -11.29
C ARG A 51 -19.39 -10.24 -10.39
N THR A 52 -20.60 -9.93 -10.85
CA THR A 52 -21.62 -9.19 -10.10
C THR A 52 -22.86 -10.06 -9.84
N ASP A 53 -22.71 -11.36 -9.98
CA ASP A 53 -23.79 -12.32 -9.74
C ASP A 53 -24.02 -12.48 -8.24
N GLU A 54 -25.27 -12.69 -7.86
CA GLU A 54 -25.64 -12.94 -6.47
C GLU A 54 -25.01 -14.20 -5.93
N ASN A 55 -24.67 -14.18 -4.64
CA ASN A 55 -24.26 -15.38 -3.94
C ASN A 55 -25.43 -16.40 -3.91
N PRO A 56 -25.24 -17.65 -4.36
CA PRO A 56 -26.29 -18.66 -4.40
C PRO A 56 -27.01 -18.93 -3.07
N MET A 57 -26.32 -18.66 -1.97
CA MET A 57 -26.86 -18.88 -0.62
C MET A 57 -27.68 -17.71 -0.08
N VAL A 58 -27.65 -16.58 -0.77
CA VAL A 58 -28.37 -15.34 -0.40
C VAL A 58 -29.06 -14.76 -1.63
N PRO A 59 -30.00 -15.51 -2.25
CA PRO A 59 -30.69 -15.02 -3.44
C PRO A 59 -31.59 -13.84 -3.09
N SER A 60 -31.50 -12.77 -3.88
CA SER A 60 -32.42 -11.64 -3.78
C SER A 60 -33.66 -11.84 -4.64
N LYS A 61 -34.79 -11.33 -4.18
CA LYS A 61 -36.01 -11.25 -4.98
C LYS A 61 -36.01 -10.05 -5.94
N ASN A 62 -35.08 -9.14 -5.76
CA ASN A 62 -34.89 -7.95 -6.56
C ASN A 62 -33.74 -8.16 -7.56
N ASN A 63 -34.02 -8.09 -8.85
CA ASN A 63 -33.00 -8.22 -9.91
C ASN A 63 -31.87 -7.20 -9.82
N ARG A 64 -32.00 -6.19 -8.97
CA ARG A 64 -31.02 -5.15 -8.75
C ARG A 64 -30.50 -5.06 -7.31
N ASP A 65 -30.84 -6.04 -6.50
CA ASP A 65 -30.22 -6.14 -5.19
C ASP A 65 -28.78 -6.60 -5.36
N ARG A 66 -27.84 -5.71 -5.11
CA ARG A 66 -26.41 -5.93 -5.27
C ARG A 66 -25.69 -6.25 -3.96
N SER A 67 -26.41 -6.26 -2.84
CA SER A 67 -25.79 -6.49 -1.55
C SER A 67 -25.19 -7.89 -1.39
N SER A 68 -25.75 -8.88 -2.11
CA SER A 68 -25.29 -10.27 -1.96
C SER A 68 -24.02 -10.61 -2.72
N PHE A 69 -23.65 -9.87 -3.76
CA PHE A 69 -22.42 -10.15 -4.52
C PHE A 69 -21.15 -9.58 -3.87
N LEU A 70 -21.28 -8.61 -2.98
CA LEU A 70 -20.14 -7.93 -2.36
C LEU A 70 -19.27 -8.85 -1.51
N ASP A 71 -19.81 -9.96 -1.01
CA ASP A 71 -19.05 -10.98 -0.28
C ASP A 71 -17.94 -11.64 -1.13
N THR A 72 -18.11 -11.66 -2.44
CA THR A 72 -17.14 -12.24 -3.38
C THR A 72 -16.46 -11.21 -4.29
N PHE A 73 -17.02 -10.02 -4.41
CA PHE A 73 -16.55 -9.00 -5.34
C PHE A 73 -15.21 -8.39 -4.87
N PRO A 74 -14.18 -8.38 -5.72
CA PRO A 74 -12.88 -7.84 -5.37
C PRO A 74 -12.89 -6.31 -5.41
N MET A 75 -13.43 -5.67 -4.38
CA MET A 75 -13.45 -4.21 -4.26
C MET A 75 -12.04 -3.64 -4.20
N GLU A 76 -11.75 -2.62 -5.01
CA GLU A 76 -10.46 -1.92 -5.00
C GLU A 76 -10.21 -1.15 -3.69
N TYR A 77 -11.27 -0.59 -3.10
CA TYR A 77 -11.22 0.08 -1.81
C TYR A 77 -12.48 -0.23 -1.00
N PRO A 78 -12.52 -1.40 -0.32
CA PRO A 78 -13.70 -1.88 0.36
C PRO A 78 -14.04 -1.03 1.59
N GLY A 79 -15.32 -0.63 1.67
CA GLY A 79 -15.90 -0.01 2.85
C GLY A 79 -16.35 -1.02 3.90
N ASN A 80 -16.91 -0.53 4.99
CA ASN A 80 -17.40 -1.34 6.10
C ASN A 80 -18.93 -1.41 6.10
N GLY A 81 -19.50 -2.55 6.52
CA GLY A 81 -20.92 -2.69 6.84
C GLY A 81 -21.88 -2.74 5.65
N VAL A 82 -21.43 -3.13 4.47
CA VAL A 82 -22.20 -3.05 3.21
C VAL A 82 -22.32 -4.39 2.45
N GLY A 83 -22.05 -5.51 3.11
CA GLY A 83 -22.18 -6.85 2.53
C GLY A 83 -20.85 -7.50 2.11
N ASP A 84 -19.74 -6.80 2.17
CA ASP A 84 -18.39 -7.39 2.15
C ASP A 84 -17.99 -7.70 3.60
N TYR A 85 -17.88 -8.98 3.94
CA TYR A 85 -17.58 -9.44 5.32
C TYR A 85 -16.07 -9.65 5.54
N ARG A 86 -15.26 -9.45 4.52
CA ARG A 86 -13.80 -9.41 4.64
C ARG A 86 -13.37 -8.07 5.26
N GLU A 87 -12.11 -7.98 5.62
CA GLU A 87 -11.55 -6.76 6.22
C GLU A 87 -11.76 -5.54 5.30
N SER A 88 -12.25 -4.45 5.88
CA SER A 88 -12.46 -3.19 5.17
C SER A 88 -11.17 -2.37 5.07
N ALA A 89 -11.00 -1.60 3.99
CA ALA A 89 -9.89 -0.65 3.84
C ALA A 89 -10.13 0.65 4.60
N ILE A 90 -11.40 0.99 4.86
CA ILE A 90 -11.79 2.18 5.61
C ILE A 90 -12.91 1.84 6.58
N ALA A 91 -12.87 2.44 7.75
CA ALA A 91 -13.94 2.40 8.74
C ALA A 91 -14.14 3.79 9.33
N VAL A 92 -15.40 4.14 9.54
CA VAL A 92 -15.83 5.45 10.01
C VAL A 92 -16.81 5.33 11.16
N LEU A 93 -17.01 6.40 11.91
CA LEU A 93 -18.13 6.56 12.83
C LEU A 93 -18.72 7.96 12.63
N ASP A 94 -20.04 8.02 12.40
CA ASP A 94 -20.78 9.27 12.46
C ASP A 94 -21.11 9.63 13.93
N LYS A 95 -21.72 10.78 14.16
CA LYS A 95 -22.12 11.24 15.49
C LYS A 95 -23.11 10.31 16.21
N ASN A 96 -23.82 9.44 15.48
CA ASN A 96 -24.79 8.49 16.02
C ASN A 96 -24.18 7.10 16.23
N GLY A 97 -22.91 6.90 15.86
CA GLY A 97 -22.22 5.63 15.94
C GLY A 97 -22.45 4.71 14.73
N HIS A 98 -23.00 5.21 13.62
CA HIS A 98 -23.12 4.43 12.40
C HIS A 98 -21.75 4.29 11.73
N SER A 99 -21.45 3.07 11.26
CA SER A 99 -20.13 2.72 10.72
C SER A 99 -20.16 2.24 9.26
N ALA A 100 -21.35 2.17 8.64
CA ALA A 100 -21.45 1.75 7.24
C ALA A 100 -20.90 2.83 6.31
N VAL A 101 -20.02 2.45 5.40
CA VAL A 101 -19.44 3.33 4.38
C VAL A 101 -19.23 2.55 3.08
N GLN A 102 -19.64 3.12 1.95
CA GLN A 102 -19.50 2.50 0.64
C GLN A 102 -19.19 3.53 -0.44
N PHE A 103 -18.07 3.34 -1.11
CA PHE A 103 -17.62 4.25 -2.16
C PHE A 103 -18.00 3.75 -3.56
N PHE A 104 -18.44 4.70 -4.38
CA PHE A 104 -18.75 4.49 -5.78
C PHE A 104 -17.91 5.43 -6.65
N TYR A 105 -17.45 4.95 -7.79
CA TYR A 105 -16.73 5.76 -8.77
C TYR A 105 -17.55 7.00 -9.21
N ARG A 106 -16.88 8.15 -9.28
CA ARG A 106 -17.44 9.41 -9.79
C ARG A 106 -16.70 9.93 -11.00
N SER A 107 -15.40 10.07 -10.89
CA SER A 107 -14.57 10.62 -11.96
C SER A 107 -13.10 10.17 -11.78
N HIS A 108 -12.28 10.52 -12.74
CA HIS A 108 -10.84 10.32 -12.64
C HIS A 108 -10.07 11.39 -13.40
N GLN A 109 -8.79 11.48 -13.13
CA GLN A 109 -7.84 12.25 -13.93
C GLN A 109 -6.53 11.49 -14.07
N ILE A 110 -5.92 11.60 -15.25
CA ILE A 110 -4.58 11.07 -15.55
C ILE A 110 -3.71 12.26 -15.93
N PHE A 111 -2.54 12.37 -15.33
CA PHE A 111 -1.61 13.47 -15.60
C PHE A 111 -0.16 13.04 -15.42
N ASP A 112 0.75 13.74 -16.08
CA ASP A 112 2.18 13.55 -15.93
C ASP A 112 2.67 14.19 -14.63
N GLY A 113 3.62 13.55 -13.95
CA GLY A 113 4.14 14.02 -12.68
C GLY A 113 3.43 13.43 -11.45
N LYS A 114 3.90 13.85 -10.28
CA LYS A 114 3.44 13.38 -8.98
C LYS A 114 3.29 14.53 -7.99
N LYS A 115 2.11 14.68 -7.39
CA LYS A 115 1.86 15.63 -6.32
C LYS A 115 2.49 15.16 -5.01
N LYS A 116 2.93 16.10 -4.18
CA LYS A 116 3.38 15.81 -2.80
C LYS A 116 2.18 15.41 -1.94
N ILE A 117 2.41 14.52 -1.00
CA ILE A 117 1.43 14.24 0.07
C ILE A 117 1.71 15.22 1.22
N PRO A 118 0.77 16.10 1.56
CA PRO A 118 0.98 17.11 2.61
C PRO A 118 1.35 16.49 3.95
N GLY A 119 2.44 16.96 4.56
CA GLY A 119 2.87 16.53 5.90
C GLY A 119 3.47 15.13 6.01
N LEU A 120 3.55 14.36 4.93
CA LEU A 120 4.00 12.96 4.93
C LEU A 120 5.23 12.75 4.04
N PRO A 121 6.07 11.76 4.37
CA PRO A 121 7.09 11.28 3.44
C PRO A 121 6.41 10.62 2.23
N ALA A 122 6.98 10.84 1.05
CA ALA A 122 6.51 10.23 -0.18
C ALA A 122 7.64 10.15 -1.20
N SER A 123 7.48 9.27 -2.17
CA SER A 123 8.31 9.24 -3.35
C SER A 123 8.16 10.52 -4.17
N PHE A 124 9.13 10.79 -5.02
CA PHE A 124 9.16 11.97 -5.88
C PHE A 124 9.65 11.59 -7.28
N ALA A 125 9.19 12.35 -8.27
CA ALA A 125 9.65 12.22 -9.65
C ALA A 125 9.44 13.56 -10.37
N LYS A 126 10.15 13.77 -11.49
CA LYS A 126 9.84 14.85 -12.42
C LYS A 126 8.62 14.48 -13.26
N GLU A 127 7.98 15.46 -13.86
CA GLU A 127 6.82 15.25 -14.73
C GLU A 127 7.06 14.22 -15.83
N THR A 128 8.27 14.22 -16.42
CA THR A 128 8.64 13.28 -17.49
C THR A 128 9.01 11.87 -17.00
N GLU A 129 9.12 11.66 -15.69
CA GLU A 129 9.59 10.42 -15.08
C GLU A 129 8.45 9.56 -14.51
N CYS A 130 7.25 10.10 -14.41
CA CYS A 130 6.10 9.37 -13.87
C CYS A 130 4.76 9.87 -14.43
N GLN A 131 3.75 9.02 -14.30
CA GLN A 131 2.36 9.34 -14.62
C GLN A 131 1.48 8.96 -13.43
N THR A 132 0.49 9.78 -13.12
CA THR A 132 -0.40 9.60 -11.98
C THR A 132 -1.85 9.49 -12.41
N LEU A 133 -2.57 8.55 -11.82
CA LEU A 133 -4.01 8.39 -11.87
C LEU A 133 -4.60 8.77 -10.51
N GLU A 134 -5.56 9.67 -10.50
CA GLU A 134 -6.44 9.93 -9.37
C GLU A 134 -7.84 9.45 -9.72
N ILE A 135 -8.40 8.51 -8.95
CA ILE A 135 -9.79 8.05 -9.08
C ILE A 135 -10.58 8.64 -7.92
N VAL A 136 -11.59 9.43 -8.24
CA VAL A 136 -12.51 10.01 -7.27
C VAL A 136 -13.64 9.03 -7.03
N THR A 137 -13.84 8.64 -5.79
CA THR A 137 -14.98 7.84 -5.34
C THR A 137 -15.73 8.58 -4.23
N GLU A 138 -17.00 8.32 -4.08
CA GLU A 138 -17.87 9.02 -3.13
C GLU A 138 -18.83 8.05 -2.43
N ASP A 139 -19.01 8.24 -1.13
CA ASP A 139 -20.16 7.73 -0.40
C ASP A 139 -21.24 8.81 -0.39
N PRO A 140 -22.35 8.64 -1.16
CA PRO A 140 -23.38 9.67 -1.29
C PRO A 140 -24.25 9.84 -0.04
N VAL A 141 -24.20 8.91 0.90
CA VAL A 141 -24.99 8.96 2.16
C VAL A 141 -24.24 9.77 3.21
N LEU A 142 -22.94 9.56 3.31
CA LEU A 142 -22.08 10.23 4.29
C LEU A 142 -21.46 11.53 3.75
N GLY A 143 -21.55 11.79 2.42
CA GLY A 143 -20.86 12.90 1.79
C GLY A 143 -19.34 12.83 1.92
N LEU A 144 -18.81 11.61 2.00
CA LEU A 144 -17.36 11.36 2.03
C LEU A 144 -16.84 11.14 0.61
N GLU A 145 -15.75 11.82 0.28
CA GLU A 145 -14.97 11.57 -0.92
C GLU A 145 -13.70 10.82 -0.56
N ALA A 146 -13.41 9.73 -1.26
CA ALA A 146 -12.10 9.08 -1.20
C ALA A 146 -11.44 9.12 -2.58
N VAL A 147 -10.25 9.72 -2.66
CA VAL A 147 -9.46 9.75 -3.90
C VAL A 147 -8.33 8.75 -3.79
N LEU A 148 -8.38 7.76 -4.68
CA LEU A 148 -7.36 6.72 -4.79
C LEU A 148 -6.29 7.22 -5.77
N VAL A 149 -5.05 7.31 -5.31
CA VAL A 149 -3.93 7.87 -6.07
C VAL A 149 -2.93 6.78 -6.42
N TYR A 150 -2.64 6.61 -7.69
CA TYR A 150 -1.69 5.64 -8.22
C TYR A 150 -0.64 6.36 -9.06
N THR A 151 0.63 6.00 -8.89
CA THR A 151 1.70 6.56 -9.74
C THR A 151 2.57 5.43 -10.28
N VAL A 152 2.82 5.44 -11.58
CA VAL A 152 3.78 4.57 -12.28
C VAL A 152 5.00 5.36 -12.71
N PHE A 153 6.18 4.73 -12.72
CA PHE A 153 7.47 5.37 -12.94
C PHE A 153 8.16 4.81 -14.18
N ALA A 154 8.84 5.67 -14.92
CA ALA A 154 9.65 5.26 -16.07
C ALA A 154 10.83 4.41 -15.62
N GLY A 155 11.06 3.29 -16.30
CA GLY A 155 12.19 2.38 -16.01
C GLY A 155 12.10 1.69 -14.65
N SER A 156 10.88 1.54 -14.08
CA SER A 156 10.66 0.85 -12.81
C SER A 156 9.37 0.04 -12.88
N ASP A 157 9.36 -1.14 -12.25
CA ASP A 157 8.15 -1.96 -12.09
C ASP A 157 7.42 -1.68 -10.77
N VAL A 158 7.63 -0.50 -10.21
CA VAL A 158 6.98 -0.04 -9.00
C VAL A 158 5.73 0.78 -9.32
N ILE A 159 4.68 0.55 -8.55
CA ILE A 159 3.47 1.36 -8.49
C ILE A 159 3.35 1.91 -7.08
N THR A 160 3.22 3.22 -6.91
CA THR A 160 2.90 3.77 -5.59
C THR A 160 1.42 4.04 -5.45
N ARG A 161 0.90 3.88 -4.24
CA ARG A 161 -0.50 4.08 -3.91
C ARG A 161 -0.65 4.88 -2.62
N SER A 162 -1.60 5.81 -2.61
CA SER A 162 -2.06 6.52 -1.42
C SER A 162 -3.54 6.86 -1.53
N VAL A 163 -4.14 7.27 -0.43
CA VAL A 163 -5.56 7.66 -0.37
C VAL A 163 -5.68 8.98 0.34
N ARG A 164 -6.57 9.85 -0.12
CA ARG A 164 -7.03 11.01 0.64
C ARG A 164 -8.53 10.95 0.82
N VAL A 165 -9.00 11.27 2.01
CA VAL A 165 -10.44 11.26 2.36
C VAL A 165 -10.86 12.65 2.76
N THR A 166 -11.90 13.18 2.13
CA THR A 166 -12.45 14.50 2.39
C THR A 166 -13.90 14.38 2.85
N ASN A 167 -14.27 15.12 3.88
CA ASN A 167 -15.65 15.22 4.34
C ASN A 167 -16.29 16.49 3.75
N HIS A 168 -17.33 16.35 2.95
CA HIS A 168 -18.06 17.47 2.35
C HIS A 168 -19.28 17.90 3.17
N GLU A 169 -19.72 17.08 4.13
CA GLU A 169 -20.88 17.36 4.96
C GLU A 169 -20.53 18.22 6.19
N ALA A 170 -21.54 18.88 6.74
CA ALA A 170 -21.39 19.75 7.91
C ALA A 170 -21.08 18.97 9.21
N GLU A 171 -21.47 17.71 9.27
CA GLU A 171 -21.26 16.84 10.41
C GLU A 171 -19.84 16.29 10.43
N THR A 172 -19.22 16.31 11.60
CA THR A 172 -17.91 15.68 11.78
C THR A 172 -18.01 14.16 11.70
N ILE A 173 -17.12 13.54 10.96
CA ILE A 173 -17.00 12.07 10.84
C ILE A 173 -15.64 11.65 11.41
N ALA A 174 -15.66 10.64 12.29
CA ALA A 174 -14.44 10.04 12.80
C ALA A 174 -13.97 8.93 11.85
N LEU A 175 -12.75 9.05 11.35
CA LEU A 175 -12.07 7.98 10.63
C LEU A 175 -11.40 7.09 11.68
N THR A 176 -11.81 5.84 11.79
CA THR A 176 -11.23 4.86 12.73
C THR A 176 -10.27 3.89 12.06
N LYS A 177 -10.28 3.85 10.73
CA LYS A 177 -9.34 3.10 9.90
C LYS A 177 -9.24 3.73 8.52
N VAL A 178 -8.03 3.89 8.01
CA VAL A 178 -7.77 4.30 6.62
C VAL A 178 -6.52 3.58 6.14
N MET A 179 -6.71 2.54 5.32
CA MET A 179 -5.60 1.84 4.69
C MET A 179 -5.13 2.60 3.46
N SER A 180 -3.82 2.62 3.23
CA SER A 180 -3.21 3.28 2.07
C SER A 180 -3.32 2.46 0.79
N ALA A 181 -3.34 1.13 0.94
CA ALA A 181 -3.49 0.19 -0.16
C ALA A 181 -4.37 -0.99 0.26
N SER A 182 -5.16 -1.46 -0.70
CA SER A 182 -5.93 -2.70 -0.65
C SER A 182 -6.00 -3.27 -2.05
N PHE A 183 -5.83 -4.56 -2.23
CA PHE A 183 -6.13 -5.27 -3.47
C PHE A 183 -6.44 -6.73 -3.18
N ASP A 184 -7.28 -7.30 -4.00
CA ASP A 184 -7.67 -8.71 -3.91
C ASP A 184 -6.95 -9.50 -5.02
N MET A 185 -6.63 -10.76 -4.77
CA MET A 185 -6.01 -11.66 -5.75
C MET A 185 -6.38 -13.11 -5.46
N ASP A 186 -6.18 -13.98 -6.42
CA ASP A 186 -6.35 -15.41 -6.21
C ASP A 186 -5.34 -15.92 -5.18
N ALA A 187 -5.77 -16.84 -4.32
CA ALA A 187 -4.94 -17.32 -3.24
C ALA A 187 -3.71 -18.08 -3.74
N GLU A 188 -3.82 -18.79 -4.86
CA GLU A 188 -2.75 -19.70 -5.30
C GLU A 188 -2.03 -20.34 -4.08
N ASP A 189 -0.90 -20.96 -4.24
CA ASP A 189 -0.08 -21.47 -3.13
C ASP A 189 0.97 -20.41 -2.69
N HIS A 190 0.50 -19.22 -2.26
CA HIS A 190 1.38 -18.17 -1.80
C HIS A 190 1.83 -18.40 -0.36
N GLU A 191 3.04 -17.93 -0.08
CA GLU A 191 3.58 -17.81 1.26
C GLU A 191 3.78 -16.32 1.59
N MET A 192 3.54 -15.96 2.84
CA MET A 192 3.75 -14.60 3.35
C MET A 192 5.15 -14.50 3.92
N LEU A 193 5.97 -13.64 3.32
CA LEU A 193 7.31 -13.30 3.78
C LEU A 193 7.27 -11.99 4.56
N THR A 194 7.82 -12.00 5.77
CA THR A 194 7.90 -10.86 6.68
C THR A 194 9.29 -10.74 7.30
N LEU A 195 9.60 -9.58 7.89
CA LEU A 195 10.91 -9.28 8.48
C LEU A 195 10.72 -8.90 9.94
N HIS A 196 11.27 -9.72 10.82
CA HIS A 196 11.16 -9.60 12.27
C HIS A 196 12.50 -9.39 12.94
N GLY A 197 12.52 -9.13 14.21
CA GLY A 197 13.76 -9.09 14.94
C GLY A 197 13.70 -8.46 16.32
N SER A 198 14.88 -8.10 16.78
CA SER A 198 15.10 -7.37 18.01
C SER A 198 16.39 -6.57 17.87
N TRP A 199 16.72 -5.77 18.86
CA TRP A 199 18.03 -5.10 18.92
C TRP A 199 19.18 -6.08 18.63
N ALA A 200 20.07 -5.70 17.72
CA ALA A 200 21.20 -6.49 17.19
C ALA A 200 20.80 -7.78 16.44
N ARG A 201 19.53 -7.98 16.12
CA ARG A 201 19.02 -9.10 15.31
C ARG A 201 17.85 -8.65 14.43
N GLU A 202 18.03 -7.55 13.73
CA GLU A 202 17.00 -6.96 12.88
C GLU A 202 16.81 -7.75 11.58
N ARG A 203 15.61 -7.67 11.00
CA ARG A 203 15.24 -8.17 9.67
C ARG A 203 15.50 -9.66 9.45
N GLN A 204 15.24 -10.48 10.46
CA GLN A 204 15.19 -11.93 10.28
C GLN A 204 13.99 -12.27 9.39
N ILE A 205 14.25 -13.02 8.33
CA ILE A 205 13.22 -13.41 7.37
C ILE A 205 12.38 -14.53 7.97
N GLU A 206 11.07 -14.36 7.99
CA GLU A 206 10.10 -15.42 8.23
C GLU A 206 9.22 -15.59 6.99
N GLN A 207 9.04 -16.81 6.56
CA GLN A 207 8.19 -17.19 5.44
C GLN A 207 7.25 -18.29 5.89
N ARG A 208 5.95 -18.09 5.69
CA ARG A 208 4.91 -19.01 6.15
C ARG A 208 3.77 -19.11 5.14
N PRO A 209 3.15 -20.30 4.95
CA PRO A 209 2.00 -20.45 4.10
C PRO A 209 0.85 -19.52 4.48
N VAL A 210 0.15 -18.97 3.50
CA VAL A 210 -1.05 -18.17 3.74
C VAL A 210 -2.22 -19.12 4.01
N GLY A 211 -2.66 -19.16 5.27
CA GLY A 211 -3.83 -19.92 5.72
C GLY A 211 -5.11 -19.10 5.73
N TYR A 212 -6.24 -19.77 5.95
CA TYR A 212 -7.53 -19.11 6.11
C TYR A 212 -7.54 -18.13 7.29
N GLY A 213 -8.28 -17.03 7.12
CA GLY A 213 -8.32 -15.94 8.08
C GLY A 213 -7.20 -14.92 7.87
N LYS A 214 -6.85 -14.19 8.93
CA LYS A 214 -5.96 -13.04 8.86
C LYS A 214 -4.56 -13.37 9.36
N GLN A 215 -3.55 -12.99 8.58
CA GLN A 215 -2.15 -12.99 8.96
C GLN A 215 -1.61 -11.56 8.80
N SER A 216 -0.82 -11.10 9.75
CA SER A 216 -0.36 -9.72 9.74
C SER A 216 1.05 -9.56 10.30
N VAL A 217 1.67 -8.44 9.93
CA VAL A 217 2.82 -7.84 10.59
C VAL A 217 2.47 -6.39 10.91
N SER A 218 2.75 -5.94 12.13
CA SER A 218 2.28 -4.64 12.59
C SER A 218 3.13 -4.07 13.73
N SER A 219 3.02 -2.76 13.95
CA SER A 219 3.57 -2.10 15.14
C SER A 219 2.58 -1.10 15.71
N VAL A 220 2.44 -1.09 17.03
CA VAL A 220 1.69 -0.10 17.81
C VAL A 220 2.60 0.62 18.82
N ARG A 221 3.91 0.66 18.54
CA ARG A 221 4.93 1.21 19.43
C ARG A 221 5.16 2.71 19.27
N GLY A 222 4.38 3.40 18.41
CA GLY A 222 4.66 4.76 17.96
C GLY A 222 5.67 4.83 16.82
N GLU A 223 6.27 3.71 16.46
CA GLU A 223 7.25 3.56 15.38
C GLU A 223 7.16 2.19 14.71
N SER A 224 7.59 2.10 13.44
CA SER A 224 7.88 0.84 12.77
C SER A 224 9.25 0.33 13.21
N SER A 225 9.32 -0.31 14.33
CA SER A 225 10.55 -0.65 15.05
C SER A 225 11.37 -1.78 14.41
N HIS A 226 12.48 -2.12 15.04
CA HIS A 226 13.32 -3.28 14.63
C HIS A 226 12.66 -4.64 14.90
N GLN A 227 11.56 -4.70 15.68
CA GLN A 227 10.80 -5.94 15.90
C GLN A 227 9.98 -6.31 14.66
N GLU A 228 9.36 -5.32 14.00
CA GLU A 228 8.45 -5.51 12.89
C GLU A 228 8.76 -4.50 11.78
N HIS A 229 9.14 -5.00 10.61
CA HIS A 229 9.41 -4.13 9.47
C HIS A 229 8.12 -3.84 8.68
N PRO A 230 7.89 -2.60 8.22
CA PRO A 230 6.68 -2.22 7.46
C PRO A 230 6.76 -2.72 6.00
N PHE A 231 6.90 -4.02 5.85
CA PHE A 231 7.06 -4.73 4.59
C PHE A 231 6.41 -6.11 4.67
N VAL A 232 5.76 -6.51 3.61
CA VAL A 232 5.28 -7.87 3.39
C VAL A 232 5.49 -8.25 1.93
N ALA A 233 5.83 -9.49 1.66
CA ALA A 233 5.77 -10.04 0.31
C ALA A 233 4.92 -11.31 0.29
N LEU A 234 4.11 -11.45 -0.77
CA LEU A 234 3.52 -12.72 -1.15
C LEU A 234 4.43 -13.36 -2.20
N VAL A 235 4.88 -14.55 -1.91
CA VAL A 235 5.81 -15.29 -2.76
C VAL A 235 5.18 -16.60 -3.21
N SER A 236 5.35 -16.97 -4.48
CA SER A 236 4.95 -18.30 -4.93
C SER A 236 5.83 -19.35 -4.24
N LYS A 237 5.28 -20.51 -3.98
CA LYS A 237 5.94 -21.61 -3.24
C LYS A 237 7.27 -22.06 -3.86
N ASP A 238 7.42 -21.87 -5.16
CA ASP A 238 8.63 -22.17 -5.92
C ASP A 238 9.58 -20.98 -6.06
N ALA A 239 9.28 -19.85 -5.43
CA ALA A 239 10.09 -18.65 -5.54
C ALA A 239 11.47 -18.82 -4.90
N THR A 240 12.48 -18.39 -5.65
CA THR A 240 13.89 -18.29 -5.22
C THR A 240 14.38 -16.85 -5.42
N GLU A 241 15.68 -16.64 -5.33
CA GLU A 241 16.28 -15.34 -5.68
C GLU A 241 16.08 -14.99 -7.18
N ASP A 242 16.02 -15.99 -8.07
CA ASP A 242 16.07 -15.79 -9.52
C ASP A 242 14.81 -16.22 -10.28
N GLN A 243 13.84 -16.85 -9.62
CA GLN A 243 12.58 -17.31 -10.24
C GLN A 243 11.40 -17.22 -9.28
N GLY A 244 10.20 -17.36 -9.86
CA GLY A 244 8.93 -17.35 -9.14
C GLY A 244 8.27 -15.97 -9.06
N LYS A 245 6.99 -15.96 -8.73
CA LYS A 245 6.20 -14.73 -8.58
C LYS A 245 6.39 -14.14 -7.18
N VAL A 246 6.62 -12.85 -7.11
CA VAL A 246 6.77 -12.11 -5.85
C VAL A 246 5.99 -10.80 -5.93
N TYR A 247 5.13 -10.57 -4.96
CA TYR A 247 4.36 -9.33 -4.78
C TYR A 247 4.82 -8.67 -3.49
N GLY A 248 5.64 -7.62 -3.60
CA GLY A 248 6.14 -6.87 -2.46
C GLY A 248 5.29 -5.65 -2.17
N VAL A 249 5.03 -5.39 -0.89
CA VAL A 249 4.30 -4.22 -0.40
C VAL A 249 5.10 -3.57 0.71
N HIS A 250 5.49 -2.31 0.52
CA HIS A 250 6.30 -1.54 1.47
C HIS A 250 5.60 -0.23 1.85
N PHE A 251 5.64 0.15 3.13
CA PHE A 251 4.99 1.33 3.66
C PHE A 251 5.97 2.49 3.85
N VAL A 252 5.70 3.63 3.25
CA VAL A 252 6.51 4.84 3.35
C VAL A 252 6.06 5.65 4.57
N TYR A 253 6.22 5.06 5.74
CA TYR A 253 5.82 5.64 7.01
C TYR A 253 6.61 5.01 8.15
N SER A 254 6.94 5.79 9.17
CA SER A 254 7.74 5.32 10.32
C SER A 254 6.95 5.18 11.62
N GLY A 255 5.64 5.47 11.61
CA GLY A 255 4.76 5.32 12.77
C GLY A 255 4.14 3.94 12.88
N ASN A 256 3.03 3.87 13.61
CA ASN A 256 2.22 2.65 13.75
C ASN A 256 1.70 2.18 12.40
N PHE A 257 1.86 0.91 12.08
CA PHE A 257 1.44 0.35 10.81
C PHE A 257 0.80 -1.02 10.97
N LEU A 258 -0.01 -1.38 9.99
CA LEU A 258 -0.57 -2.72 9.79
C LEU A 258 -0.37 -3.12 8.33
N ALA A 259 0.28 -4.26 8.10
CA ALA A 259 0.22 -5.00 6.86
C ALA A 259 -0.51 -6.32 7.12
N GLN A 260 -1.52 -6.63 6.31
CA GLN A 260 -2.40 -7.77 6.54
C GLN A 260 -2.70 -8.49 5.24
N VAL A 261 -2.75 -9.81 5.32
CA VAL A 261 -3.25 -10.72 4.28
C VAL A 261 -4.39 -11.52 4.86
N GLU A 262 -5.54 -11.49 4.23
CA GLU A 262 -6.71 -12.27 4.63
C GLU A 262 -7.08 -13.24 3.51
N LYS A 263 -7.11 -14.54 3.82
CA LYS A 263 -7.64 -15.58 2.94
C LYS A 263 -9.07 -15.93 3.35
N ASN A 264 -10.01 -15.83 2.40
CA ASN A 264 -11.41 -16.14 2.63
C ASN A 264 -11.80 -17.56 2.17
N GLN A 265 -13.07 -17.92 2.36
CA GLN A 265 -13.64 -19.20 1.99
C GLN A 265 -13.72 -19.47 0.47
N PHE A 266 -13.51 -18.46 -0.36
CA PHE A 266 -13.54 -18.56 -1.82
C PHE A 266 -12.14 -18.63 -2.44
N ASP A 267 -11.12 -18.92 -1.61
CA ASP A 267 -9.71 -18.96 -2.02
C ASP A 267 -9.23 -17.66 -2.68
N THR A 268 -9.70 -16.52 -2.19
CA THR A 268 -9.15 -15.21 -2.54
C THR A 268 -8.36 -14.61 -1.38
N LEU A 269 -7.34 -13.83 -1.71
CA LEU A 269 -6.55 -13.07 -0.77
C LEU A 269 -6.92 -11.60 -0.86
N ARG A 270 -7.05 -10.95 0.29
CA ARG A 270 -7.07 -9.49 0.41
C ARG A 270 -5.81 -9.02 1.09
N VAL A 271 -5.04 -8.20 0.38
CA VAL A 271 -3.79 -7.62 0.88
C VAL A 271 -4.01 -6.16 1.21
N MET A 272 -3.63 -5.75 2.42
CA MET A 272 -3.78 -4.37 2.87
C MET A 272 -2.53 -3.87 3.58
N MET A 273 -2.28 -2.57 3.44
CA MET A 273 -1.24 -1.86 4.19
C MET A 273 -1.66 -0.42 4.49
N GLY A 274 -1.44 0.02 5.71
CA GLY A 274 -1.75 1.38 6.14
C GLY A 274 -1.38 1.65 7.59
N ILE A 275 -1.88 2.77 8.12
CA ILE A 275 -1.76 3.10 9.55
C ILE A 275 -2.53 2.05 10.36
N HIS A 276 -1.93 1.62 11.47
CA HIS A 276 -2.58 0.67 12.36
C HIS A 276 -3.86 1.26 12.97
N PRO A 277 -5.02 0.60 12.89
CA PRO A 277 -6.27 1.14 13.39
C PRO A 277 -6.38 1.17 14.92
N GLN A 278 -5.58 0.38 15.64
CA GLN A 278 -5.53 0.46 17.09
C GLN A 278 -5.03 1.84 17.51
N ASP A 279 -5.73 2.49 18.42
CA ASP A 279 -5.44 3.83 18.93
C ASP A 279 -5.46 4.93 17.84
N PHE A 280 -6.06 4.65 16.68
CA PHE A 280 -6.25 5.60 15.60
C PHE A 280 -7.70 6.09 15.57
N CYS A 281 -7.88 7.41 15.69
CA CYS A 281 -9.14 8.09 15.47
C CYS A 281 -8.83 9.49 14.96
N TRP A 282 -9.36 9.83 13.79
CA TRP A 282 -9.18 11.15 13.19
C TRP A 282 -10.54 11.81 12.95
N GLU A 283 -10.83 12.87 13.70
CA GLU A 283 -12.03 13.68 13.49
C GLU A 283 -11.88 14.53 12.22
N LEU A 284 -12.68 14.25 11.21
CA LEU A 284 -12.68 14.92 9.93
C LEU A 284 -13.87 15.88 9.87
N LYS A 285 -13.60 17.18 10.02
CA LYS A 285 -14.61 18.24 9.96
C LYS A 285 -14.95 18.56 8.51
N GLN A 286 -15.99 19.37 8.32
CA GLN A 286 -16.42 19.81 6.98
C GLN A 286 -15.24 20.43 6.20
N ASN A 287 -15.06 19.97 4.96
CA ASN A 287 -14.03 20.40 4.01
C ASN A 287 -12.58 20.11 4.47
N GLU A 288 -12.40 19.31 5.53
CA GLU A 288 -11.08 18.80 5.90
C GLU A 288 -10.73 17.54 5.09
N THR A 289 -9.45 17.36 4.83
CA THR A 289 -8.91 16.20 4.12
C THR A 289 -7.88 15.49 4.97
N PHE A 290 -8.08 14.19 5.16
CA PHE A 290 -7.08 13.27 5.71
C PHE A 290 -6.24 12.68 4.56
N TYR A 291 -4.93 12.63 4.75
CA TYR A 291 -3.98 12.02 3.80
C TYR A 291 -3.39 10.76 4.41
N ALA A 292 -3.62 9.61 3.79
CA ALA A 292 -2.95 8.37 4.16
C ALA A 292 -1.51 8.34 3.61
N PRO A 293 -0.55 7.75 4.34
CA PRO A 293 0.82 7.59 3.85
C PRO A 293 0.90 6.78 2.56
N GLU A 294 2.01 6.90 1.86
CA GLU A 294 2.24 6.18 0.60
C GLU A 294 2.62 4.71 0.84
N THR A 295 2.10 3.84 -0.01
CA THR A 295 2.50 2.43 -0.12
C THR A 295 3.17 2.20 -1.47
N VAL A 296 4.23 1.41 -1.48
CA VAL A 296 4.99 0.99 -2.66
C VAL A 296 4.63 -0.46 -2.98
N LEU A 297 4.09 -0.70 -4.16
CA LEU A 297 3.77 -2.02 -4.70
C LEU A 297 4.80 -2.40 -5.75
N VAL A 298 5.30 -3.63 -5.71
CA VAL A 298 6.22 -4.16 -6.71
C VAL A 298 5.88 -5.61 -7.03
N PHE A 299 5.79 -5.93 -8.30
CA PHE A 299 5.70 -7.31 -8.79
C PHE A 299 7.01 -7.72 -9.44
N SER A 300 7.41 -8.97 -9.24
CA SER A 300 8.53 -9.60 -9.91
C SER A 300 8.17 -11.02 -10.33
N GLY A 301 8.35 -11.34 -11.61
CA GLY A 301 8.33 -12.72 -12.10
C GLY A 301 9.71 -13.40 -12.04
N ASN A 302 10.73 -12.66 -11.59
CA ASN A 302 12.13 -13.08 -11.53
C ASN A 302 12.60 -13.23 -10.07
N GLY A 303 11.74 -13.75 -9.22
CA GLY A 303 12.03 -14.07 -7.82
C GLY A 303 12.27 -12.86 -6.91
N LEU A 304 12.79 -13.16 -5.73
CA LEU A 304 13.09 -12.19 -4.67
C LEU A 304 14.17 -11.19 -5.09
N GLY A 305 15.19 -11.65 -5.81
CA GLY A 305 16.26 -10.79 -6.32
C GLY A 305 15.75 -9.76 -7.34
N GLY A 306 14.79 -10.15 -8.19
CA GLY A 306 14.11 -9.24 -9.12
C GLY A 306 13.35 -8.15 -8.37
N MET A 307 12.54 -8.52 -7.39
CA MET A 307 11.84 -7.58 -6.51
C MET A 307 12.82 -6.63 -5.80
N THR A 308 13.87 -7.19 -5.19
CA THR A 308 14.86 -6.42 -4.43
C THR A 308 15.58 -5.38 -5.30
N ARG A 309 16.00 -5.75 -6.50
CA ARG A 309 16.66 -4.81 -7.44
C ARG A 309 15.70 -3.68 -7.83
N ASN A 310 14.45 -3.98 -8.19
CA ASN A 310 13.43 -2.98 -8.51
C ASN A 310 13.22 -1.99 -7.36
N LEU A 311 13.09 -2.48 -6.13
CA LEU A 311 12.93 -1.63 -4.95
C LEU A 311 14.18 -0.78 -4.67
N HIS A 312 15.38 -1.34 -4.77
CA HIS A 312 16.62 -0.60 -4.56
C HIS A 312 16.82 0.52 -5.58
N ASP A 313 16.51 0.26 -6.84
CA ASP A 313 16.62 1.27 -7.90
C ASP A 313 15.56 2.36 -7.74
N PHE A 314 14.34 1.97 -7.37
CA PHE A 314 13.28 2.89 -7.00
C PHE A 314 13.66 3.77 -5.81
N TYR A 315 14.17 3.20 -4.72
CA TYR A 315 14.57 3.98 -3.55
C TYR A 315 15.70 4.95 -3.86
N ARG A 316 16.70 4.53 -4.62
CA ARG A 316 17.78 5.42 -5.07
C ARG A 316 17.24 6.56 -5.93
N SER A 317 16.35 6.26 -6.87
CA SER A 317 15.88 7.24 -7.86
C SER A 317 14.81 8.17 -7.32
N HIS A 318 13.86 7.64 -6.53
CA HIS A 318 12.61 8.31 -6.21
C HIS A 318 12.34 8.50 -4.71
N MET A 319 13.23 8.02 -3.80
CA MET A 319 13.04 8.16 -2.35
C MET A 319 14.16 8.94 -1.67
N ILE A 320 15.41 8.64 -2.00
CA ILE A 320 16.58 9.24 -1.35
C ILE A 320 16.82 10.65 -1.85
N ARG A 321 16.75 11.64 -0.94
CA ARG A 321 16.99 13.06 -1.21
C ARG A 321 18.34 13.55 -0.66
N SER A 322 19.10 12.65 -0.02
CA SER A 322 20.38 12.97 0.59
C SER A 322 21.42 13.40 -0.45
N PRO A 323 22.29 14.38 -0.15
CA PRO A 323 23.44 14.71 -0.99
C PRO A 323 24.44 13.55 -1.13
N TYR A 324 24.38 12.58 -0.19
CA TYR A 324 25.20 11.37 -0.22
C TYR A 324 24.63 10.24 -1.09
N LYS A 325 23.54 10.47 -1.81
CA LYS A 325 22.98 9.50 -2.76
C LYS A 325 24.04 8.98 -3.75
N ASN A 326 24.85 9.90 -4.30
CA ASN A 326 25.87 9.61 -5.32
C ASN A 326 27.30 9.96 -4.86
N LYS A 327 27.51 10.18 -3.58
CA LYS A 327 28.83 10.50 -3.02
C LYS A 327 29.25 9.42 -2.01
N LYS A 328 30.55 9.21 -1.90
CA LYS A 328 31.10 8.39 -0.80
C LYS A 328 30.70 9.03 0.53
N ARG A 329 30.33 8.23 1.47
CA ARG A 329 30.10 8.67 2.85
C ARG A 329 31.44 8.85 3.54
N PRO A 330 31.57 9.83 4.45
CA PRO A 330 32.73 9.96 5.29
C PRO A 330 32.99 8.68 6.10
N ILE A 331 34.24 8.40 6.38
CA ILE A 331 34.62 7.35 7.32
C ILE A 331 34.34 7.87 8.72
N LEU A 332 33.36 7.24 9.38
CA LEU A 332 32.84 7.67 10.69
C LEU A 332 33.41 6.79 11.80
N ILE A 333 33.73 7.42 12.94
CA ILE A 333 33.97 6.72 14.20
C ILE A 333 32.85 6.98 15.19
N ASN A 334 32.48 5.98 15.96
CA ASN A 334 31.59 6.08 17.10
C ASN A 334 32.39 5.69 18.35
N ASN A 335 32.31 6.50 19.42
CA ASN A 335 33.06 6.25 20.66
C ASN A 335 32.37 5.30 21.64
N TRP A 336 31.15 4.81 21.32
CA TRP A 336 30.38 4.02 22.29
C TRP A 336 31.14 2.83 22.84
N GLU A 337 31.66 1.97 21.99
CA GLU A 337 32.42 0.76 22.42
C GLU A 337 33.77 1.10 23.08
N ALA A 338 34.32 2.30 22.83
CA ALA A 338 35.60 2.69 23.46
C ALA A 338 35.41 3.27 24.85
N THR A 339 34.29 3.86 25.18
CA THR A 339 34.13 4.62 26.43
C THR A 339 32.84 4.35 27.18
N TYR A 340 31.79 3.83 26.51
CA TYR A 340 30.41 3.80 27.03
C TYR A 340 30.01 5.17 27.62
N PHE A 341 29.61 5.22 28.89
CA PHE A 341 29.29 6.48 29.59
C PHE A 341 30.48 7.16 30.28
N ASP A 342 31.67 6.49 30.34
CA ASP A 342 32.88 7.05 30.93
C ASP A 342 33.68 7.88 29.94
N PHE A 343 33.15 9.04 29.57
CA PHE A 343 33.81 9.98 28.68
C PHE A 343 33.73 11.41 29.20
N ASN A 344 34.72 12.19 28.78
CA ASN A 344 34.79 13.63 28.99
C ASN A 344 35.38 14.28 27.74
N THR A 345 35.47 15.59 27.73
CA THR A 345 35.96 16.38 26.58
C THR A 345 37.38 15.95 26.17
N GLU A 346 38.25 15.77 27.13
CA GLU A 346 39.66 15.42 26.89
C GLU A 346 39.78 14.05 26.23
N LYS A 347 39.03 13.03 26.70
CA LYS A 347 39.00 11.70 26.09
C LYS A 347 38.48 11.75 24.64
N LEU A 348 37.38 12.48 24.40
CA LEU A 348 36.81 12.58 23.04
C LEU A 348 37.76 13.30 22.07
N ILE A 349 38.43 14.38 22.52
CA ILE A 349 39.45 15.07 21.74
C ILE A 349 40.65 14.16 21.44
N ALA A 350 41.09 13.35 22.43
CA ALA A 350 42.18 12.40 22.21
C ALA A 350 41.80 11.35 21.14
N ILE A 351 40.61 10.77 21.24
CA ILE A 351 40.08 9.81 20.23
C ILE A 351 40.03 10.47 18.85
N ALA A 352 39.47 11.69 18.74
CA ALA A 352 39.38 12.41 17.49
C ALA A 352 40.75 12.70 16.86
N LYS A 353 41.77 13.07 17.67
CA LYS A 353 43.12 13.29 17.17
C LYS A 353 43.76 12.03 16.61
N GLU A 354 43.60 10.89 17.30
CA GLU A 354 44.14 9.61 16.81
C GLU A 354 43.36 9.12 15.60
N ALA A 355 42.01 9.23 15.60
CA ALA A 355 41.16 8.91 14.48
C ALA A 355 41.58 9.68 13.20
N LYS A 356 41.85 10.99 13.34
CA LYS A 356 42.33 11.82 12.23
C LYS A 356 43.68 11.36 11.67
N LYS A 357 44.61 10.91 12.50
CA LYS A 357 45.87 10.34 12.05
C LYS A 357 45.67 9.03 11.25
N CYS A 358 44.64 8.28 11.58
CA CYS A 358 44.28 7.05 10.88
C CYS A 358 43.42 7.29 9.60
N GLY A 359 43.15 8.54 9.22
CA GLY A 359 42.37 8.90 8.03
C GLY A 359 40.86 8.84 8.21
N ILE A 360 40.37 8.82 9.43
CA ILE A 360 38.93 9.00 9.72
C ILE A 360 38.56 10.47 9.51
N GLU A 361 37.39 10.73 8.88
CA GLU A 361 36.99 12.04 8.32
C GLU A 361 36.15 12.92 9.27
#